data_719a9625d43837b94fe53f08661b39c5
#
_entry.id   719a9625d43837b94fe53f08661b39c5
#
_cell.length_a   1.000
_cell.length_b   1.000
_cell.length_c   1.000
_cell.angle_alpha   90.00
_cell.angle_beta   90.00
_cell.angle_gamma   90.00
#
_symmetry.space_group_name_H-M   'P 1'
#
loop_
_entity.id
_entity.type
_entity.pdbx_description
1 polymer ?
#
loop_
_entity_poly.entity_id
_entity_poly.type
_entity_poly.pdbx_seq_one_letter_code
_entity_poly.pdbx_strand_id
1 'polypeptide(L)'
;MAENKKYYFLKLKEDFFDQREIVVLEGSKDGVLYVNILLKLYLKSLQHNGKLLLNELTPLSAEMIALLTRHEIGTVERAMRAFMQLGLVEVLEDNTFYMPEIQEMTGKGSSDGERKARYRRQKAEGNTLLLADKNTGMGQNWDNVPPVSQFCPPEIRDKSIENRD
;
A
#
# COMPACT_ATOMS: atom_id res chain seq x y z
N MET A 1 -10.49 -25.22 7.61
CA MET A 1 -9.57 -24.29 8.30
C MET A 1 -9.45 -23.04 7.45
N ALA A 2 -9.77 -21.88 7.98
CA ALA A 2 -9.61 -20.63 7.23
C ALA A 2 -8.11 -20.31 7.13
N GLU A 3 -7.54 -20.42 5.94
CA GLU A 3 -6.18 -19.98 5.68
C GLU A 3 -6.06 -18.50 6.02
N ASN A 4 -5.15 -18.17 6.93
CA ASN A 4 -4.82 -16.79 7.27
C ASN A 4 -4.13 -16.14 6.06
N LYS A 5 -4.92 -15.59 5.15
CA LYS A 5 -4.45 -14.95 3.93
C LYS A 5 -3.66 -13.70 4.31
N LYS A 6 -2.34 -13.75 4.15
CA LYS A 6 -1.47 -12.59 4.35
C LYS A 6 -1.65 -11.65 3.16
N TYR A 7 -2.02 -10.42 3.44
CA TYR A 7 -2.11 -9.36 2.42
C TYR A 7 -0.82 -8.54 2.46
N TYR A 8 -0.18 -8.42 1.31
CA TYR A 8 0.95 -7.54 1.10
C TYR A 8 0.48 -6.31 0.33
N PHE A 9 0.94 -5.15 0.71
CA PHE A 9 0.61 -3.91 0.02
C PHE A 9 1.84 -3.00 -0.06
N LEU A 10 1.90 -2.24 -1.13
CA LEU A 10 2.94 -1.25 -1.38
C LEU A 10 2.51 0.07 -0.73
N LYS A 11 3.37 0.62 0.13
CA LYS A 11 3.22 1.96 0.69
C LYS A 11 3.97 2.93 -0.19
N LEU A 12 3.26 3.66 -1.02
CA LEU A 12 3.85 4.78 -1.75
C LEU A 12 3.88 6.02 -0.83
N LYS A 13 5.03 6.71 -0.80
CA LYS A 13 5.15 8.02 -0.17
C LYS A 13 4.45 9.05 -1.08
N GLU A 14 3.96 10.14 -0.52
CA GLU A 14 3.30 11.21 -1.29
C GLU A 14 4.24 11.88 -2.30
N ASP A 15 5.54 11.92 -1.99
CA ASP A 15 6.62 12.48 -2.81
C ASP A 15 7.27 11.46 -3.77
N PHE A 16 6.68 10.26 -3.96
CA PHE A 16 7.25 9.20 -4.79
C PHE A 16 7.60 9.67 -6.21
N PHE A 17 6.71 10.45 -6.82
CA PHE A 17 6.92 10.96 -8.18
C PHE A 17 7.84 12.18 -8.24
N ASP A 18 8.13 12.80 -7.10
CA ASP A 18 9.07 13.92 -6.98
C ASP A 18 10.50 13.44 -6.66
N GLN A 19 10.69 12.15 -6.42
CA GLN A 19 12.00 11.57 -6.21
C GLN A 19 12.86 11.74 -7.48
N ARG A 20 14.14 12.09 -7.26
CA ARG A 20 15.07 12.41 -8.34
C ARG A 20 15.17 11.29 -9.38
N GLU A 21 15.22 10.06 -8.93
CA GLU A 21 15.33 8.87 -9.76
C GLU A 21 14.09 8.69 -10.65
N ILE A 22 12.91 8.93 -10.09
CA ILE A 22 11.63 8.83 -10.80
C ILE A 22 11.47 9.97 -11.80
N VAL A 23 11.81 11.20 -11.42
CA VAL A 23 11.78 12.37 -12.32
C VAL A 23 12.70 12.17 -13.54
N VAL A 24 13.92 11.67 -13.29
CA VAL A 24 14.86 11.34 -14.39
C VAL A 24 14.31 10.23 -15.28
N LEU A 25 13.68 9.22 -14.68
CA LEU A 25 13.08 8.11 -15.40
C LEU A 25 11.92 8.58 -16.29
N GLU A 26 11.01 9.40 -15.75
CA GLU A 26 9.87 9.96 -16.50
C GLU A 26 10.29 10.90 -17.62
N GLY A 27 11.41 11.60 -17.47
CA GLY A 27 11.99 12.47 -18.49
C GLY A 27 12.50 11.74 -19.73
N SER A 28 12.62 10.41 -19.72
CA SER A 28 13.02 9.61 -20.88
C SER A 28 11.85 9.41 -21.85
N LYS A 29 12.17 9.06 -23.11
CA LYS A 29 11.17 8.90 -24.19
C LYS A 29 10.00 7.96 -23.84
N ASP A 30 10.31 6.86 -23.13
CA ASP A 30 9.34 5.85 -22.72
C ASP A 30 9.12 5.88 -21.19
N GLY A 31 9.37 7.02 -20.53
CA GLY A 31 9.46 7.16 -19.09
C GLY A 31 8.20 6.71 -18.35
N VAL A 32 7.02 7.05 -18.85
CA VAL A 32 5.74 6.62 -18.27
C VAL A 32 5.62 5.09 -18.26
N LEU A 33 6.09 4.43 -19.34
CA LEU A 33 6.10 2.95 -19.40
C LEU A 33 7.09 2.38 -18.40
N TYR A 34 8.24 3.02 -18.23
CA TYR A 34 9.27 2.58 -17.27
C TYR A 34 8.75 2.68 -15.83
N VAL A 35 8.12 3.77 -15.46
CA VAL A 35 7.50 3.89 -14.12
C VAL A 35 6.39 2.87 -13.92
N ASN A 36 5.58 2.59 -14.93
CA ASN A 36 4.56 1.54 -14.88
C ASN A 36 5.18 0.15 -14.66
N ILE A 37 6.27 -0.17 -15.37
CA ILE A 37 7.03 -1.41 -15.19
C ILE A 37 7.59 -1.47 -13.77
N LEU A 38 8.23 -0.41 -13.29
CA LEU A 38 8.81 -0.31 -11.95
C LEU A 38 7.79 -0.62 -10.86
N LEU A 39 6.62 0.03 -10.90
CA LEU A 39 5.56 -0.20 -9.92
C LEU A 39 5.04 -1.64 -9.94
N LYS A 40 4.92 -2.25 -11.13
CA LYS A 40 4.54 -3.66 -11.24
C LYS A 40 5.61 -4.58 -10.65
N LEU A 41 6.89 -4.26 -10.82
CA LEU A 41 8.00 -5.02 -10.25
C LEU A 41 8.02 -4.88 -8.72
N TYR A 42 7.80 -3.67 -8.17
CA TYR A 42 7.63 -3.49 -6.72
C TYR A 42 6.55 -4.40 -6.16
N LEU A 43 5.36 -4.45 -6.79
CA LEU A 43 4.27 -5.31 -6.35
C LEU A 43 4.63 -6.81 -6.41
N LYS A 44 5.42 -7.23 -7.40
CA LYS A 44 5.88 -8.63 -7.53
C LYS A 44 6.93 -9.01 -6.50
N SER A 45 7.81 -8.08 -6.15
CA SER A 45 8.88 -8.31 -5.18
C SER A 45 8.42 -8.36 -3.71
N LEU A 46 7.20 -7.87 -3.41
CA LEU A 46 6.65 -7.81 -2.05
C LEU A 46 6.65 -9.17 -1.32
N GLN A 47 6.34 -10.25 -2.04
CA GLN A 47 6.24 -11.60 -1.45
C GLN A 47 7.62 -12.20 -1.15
N HIS A 48 8.65 -11.76 -1.87
CA HIS A 48 10.01 -12.30 -1.81
C HIS A 48 11.03 -11.32 -1.21
N ASN A 49 10.57 -10.39 -0.38
CA ASN A 49 11.42 -9.42 0.33
C ASN A 49 12.33 -8.61 -0.60
N GLY A 50 11.83 -8.22 -1.77
CA GLY A 50 12.55 -7.42 -2.75
C GLY A 50 13.19 -8.21 -3.89
N LYS A 51 13.28 -9.53 -3.80
CA LYS A 51 13.77 -10.36 -4.90
C LYS A 51 12.70 -10.55 -5.98
N LEU A 52 13.10 -10.45 -7.23
CA LEU A 52 12.22 -10.72 -8.37
C LEU A 52 12.32 -12.20 -8.76
N LEU A 53 11.43 -12.99 -8.17
CA LEU A 53 11.35 -14.43 -8.38
C LEU A 53 10.00 -14.80 -9.02
N LEU A 54 10.01 -15.80 -9.90
CA LEU A 54 8.80 -16.40 -10.43
C LEU A 54 8.16 -17.32 -9.38
N ASN A 55 9.00 -18.13 -8.74
CA ASN A 55 8.71 -19.02 -7.63
C ASN A 55 9.82 -18.82 -6.60
N GLU A 56 9.77 -19.52 -5.46
CA GLU A 56 10.77 -19.39 -4.39
C GLU A 56 12.23 -19.60 -4.83
N LEU A 57 12.47 -20.26 -5.98
CA LEU A 57 13.79 -20.67 -6.45
C LEU A 57 14.18 -20.12 -7.84
N THR A 58 13.23 -19.60 -8.62
CA THR A 58 13.50 -19.25 -10.02
C THR A 58 13.56 -17.74 -10.19
N PRO A 59 14.74 -17.17 -10.52
CA PRO A 59 14.87 -15.76 -10.87
C PRO A 59 14.04 -15.38 -12.09
N LEU A 60 13.50 -14.17 -12.12
CA LEU A 60 12.81 -13.64 -13.29
C LEU A 60 13.81 -13.23 -14.37
N SER A 61 13.66 -13.75 -15.59
CA SER A 61 14.36 -13.25 -16.78
C SER A 61 13.66 -12.01 -17.35
N ALA A 62 14.34 -11.26 -18.22
CA ALA A 62 13.75 -10.11 -18.90
C ALA A 62 12.49 -10.48 -19.71
N GLU A 63 12.48 -11.66 -20.34
CA GLU A 63 11.32 -12.20 -21.07
C GLU A 63 10.14 -12.45 -20.16
N MET A 64 10.38 -13.06 -18.99
CA MET A 64 9.35 -13.29 -17.98
C MET A 64 8.81 -11.98 -17.42
N ILE A 65 9.68 -11.00 -17.19
CA ILE A 65 9.28 -9.66 -16.76
C ILE A 65 8.39 -9.02 -17.83
N ALA A 66 8.74 -9.11 -19.10
CA ALA A 66 7.95 -8.58 -20.21
C ALA A 66 6.53 -9.19 -20.23
N LEU A 67 6.44 -10.49 -20.06
CA LEU A 67 5.16 -11.21 -20.00
C LEU A 67 4.34 -10.78 -18.79
N LEU A 68 4.95 -10.72 -17.60
CA LEU A 68 4.26 -10.36 -16.35
C LEU A 68 3.80 -8.90 -16.32
N THR A 69 4.60 -8.01 -16.89
CA THR A 69 4.30 -6.58 -16.94
C THR A 69 3.42 -6.19 -18.13
N ARG A 70 3.27 -7.10 -19.11
CA ARG A 70 2.54 -6.89 -20.38
C ARG A 70 3.12 -5.74 -21.19
N HIS A 71 4.44 -5.72 -21.32
CA HIS A 71 5.18 -4.78 -22.14
C HIS A 71 6.08 -5.54 -23.11
N GLU A 72 6.48 -4.87 -24.20
CA GLU A 72 7.44 -5.43 -25.15
C GLU A 72 8.79 -5.67 -24.49
N ILE A 73 9.44 -6.78 -24.85
CA ILE A 73 10.73 -7.18 -24.29
C ILE A 73 11.80 -6.09 -24.45
N GLY A 74 11.87 -5.45 -25.62
CA GLY A 74 12.81 -4.38 -25.87
C GLY A 74 12.60 -3.14 -24.97
N THR A 75 11.36 -2.85 -24.61
CA THR A 75 11.02 -1.78 -23.65
C THR A 75 11.44 -2.17 -22.24
N VAL A 76 11.20 -3.43 -21.85
CA VAL A 76 11.59 -3.95 -20.54
C VAL A 76 13.10 -3.97 -20.38
N GLU A 77 13.85 -4.41 -21.38
CA GLU A 77 15.32 -4.41 -21.34
C GLU A 77 15.90 -3.00 -21.19
N ARG A 78 15.34 -2.02 -21.90
CA ARG A 78 15.75 -0.61 -21.75
C ARG A 78 15.39 -0.09 -20.35
N ALA A 79 14.20 -0.39 -19.86
CA ALA A 79 13.76 -0.03 -18.52
C ALA A 79 14.67 -0.64 -17.44
N MET A 80 14.98 -1.94 -17.52
CA MET A 80 15.85 -2.62 -16.56
C MET A 80 17.25 -2.02 -16.53
N ARG A 81 17.81 -1.66 -17.69
CA ARG A 81 19.09 -0.94 -17.75
C ARG A 81 19.02 0.43 -17.06
N ALA A 82 17.96 1.18 -17.29
CA ALA A 82 17.75 2.46 -16.63
C ALA A 82 17.60 2.29 -15.11
N PHE A 83 16.86 1.29 -14.64
CA PHE A 83 16.70 1.00 -13.21
C PHE A 83 18.03 0.65 -12.53
N MET A 84 18.86 -0.17 -13.18
CA MET A 84 20.21 -0.49 -12.67
C MET A 84 21.11 0.74 -12.62
N GLN A 85 21.06 1.61 -13.63
CA GLN A 85 21.85 2.86 -13.64
C GLN A 85 21.42 3.85 -12.54
N LEU A 86 20.14 3.87 -12.20
CA LEU A 86 19.57 4.73 -11.13
C LEU A 86 19.63 4.07 -9.74
N GLY A 87 20.09 2.82 -9.63
CA GLY A 87 20.15 2.09 -8.35
C GLY A 87 18.79 1.61 -7.82
N LEU A 88 17.73 1.66 -8.64
CA LEU A 88 16.40 1.17 -8.30
C LEU A 88 16.32 -0.36 -8.30
N VAL A 89 17.19 -1.01 -9.08
CA VAL A 89 17.32 -2.47 -9.18
C VAL A 89 18.79 -2.84 -9.13
N GLU A 90 19.11 -3.84 -8.34
CA GLU A 90 20.43 -4.45 -8.21
C GLU A 90 20.41 -5.90 -8.72
N VAL A 91 21.55 -6.40 -9.14
CA VAL A 91 21.72 -7.81 -9.50
C VAL A 91 22.54 -8.49 -8.41
N LEU A 92 21.96 -9.50 -7.78
CA LEU A 92 22.64 -10.29 -6.75
C LEU A 92 23.61 -11.31 -7.37
N GLU A 93 24.45 -11.94 -6.56
CA GLU A 93 25.42 -12.97 -6.98
C GLU A 93 24.76 -14.17 -7.67
N ASP A 94 23.51 -14.47 -7.32
CA ASP A 94 22.68 -15.53 -7.92
C ASP A 94 21.96 -15.11 -9.23
N ASN A 95 22.38 -13.99 -9.83
CA ASN A 95 21.73 -13.40 -11.02
C ASN A 95 20.24 -13.01 -10.80
N THR A 96 19.82 -12.89 -9.56
CA THR A 96 18.46 -12.43 -9.20
C THR A 96 18.42 -10.92 -9.16
N PHE A 97 17.41 -10.34 -9.78
CA PHE A 97 17.12 -8.91 -9.63
C PHE A 97 16.55 -8.62 -8.22
N TYR A 98 17.08 -7.61 -7.60
CA TYR A 98 16.71 -7.18 -6.26
C TYR A 98 16.32 -5.69 -6.23
N MET A 99 15.30 -5.35 -5.49
CA MET A 99 14.79 -3.99 -5.33
C MET A 99 15.06 -3.50 -3.91
N PRO A 100 16.10 -2.68 -3.68
CA PRO A 100 16.53 -2.30 -2.33
C PRO A 100 15.49 -1.46 -1.59
N GLU A 101 14.80 -0.56 -2.27
CA GLU A 101 13.81 0.35 -1.66
C GLU A 101 12.56 -0.34 -1.13
N ILE A 102 12.30 -1.58 -1.56
CA ILE A 102 11.08 -2.31 -1.17
C ILE A 102 10.95 -2.48 0.34
N GLN A 103 12.06 -2.52 1.07
CA GLN A 103 12.07 -2.70 2.51
C GLN A 103 11.31 -1.57 3.23
N GLU A 104 11.44 -0.34 2.73
CA GLU A 104 10.73 0.83 3.27
C GLU A 104 9.28 0.90 2.80
N MET A 105 9.01 0.38 1.60
CA MET A 105 7.69 0.42 0.97
C MET A 105 6.81 -0.77 1.33
N THR A 106 7.33 -1.78 2.05
CA THR A 106 6.55 -2.97 2.38
C THR A 106 5.60 -2.70 3.54
N GLY A 107 4.30 -2.81 3.29
CA GLY A 107 3.26 -2.90 4.31
C GLY A 107 2.84 -4.35 4.50
N LYS A 108 2.98 -4.88 5.71
CA LYS A 108 2.36 -6.14 6.11
C LYS A 108 1.00 -5.82 6.71
N GLY A 109 -0.08 -6.28 6.08
CA GLY A 109 -1.41 -6.20 6.68
C GLY A 109 -1.41 -7.01 7.98
N SER A 110 -1.70 -6.37 9.10
CA SER A 110 -1.97 -7.11 10.32
C SER A 110 -3.20 -7.98 10.08
N SER A 111 -3.15 -9.24 10.52
CA SER A 111 -4.35 -10.10 10.51
C SER A 111 -5.48 -9.39 11.28
N ASP A 112 -6.73 -9.68 10.95
CA ASP A 112 -7.90 -9.13 11.69
C ASP A 112 -7.78 -9.35 13.20
N GLY A 113 -7.14 -10.45 13.61
CA GLY A 113 -6.84 -10.74 15.00
C GLY A 113 -5.87 -9.75 15.64
N GLU A 114 -4.79 -9.41 14.96
CA GLU A 114 -3.81 -8.43 15.45
C GLU A 114 -4.40 -7.01 15.51
N ARG A 115 -5.21 -6.64 14.51
CA ARG A 115 -5.92 -5.35 14.49
C ARG A 115 -6.89 -5.24 15.67
N LYS A 116 -7.68 -6.29 15.90
CA LYS A 116 -8.60 -6.38 17.04
C LYS A 116 -7.85 -6.38 18.39
N ALA A 117 -6.71 -7.08 18.46
CA ALA A 117 -5.87 -7.10 19.67
C ALA A 117 -5.28 -5.73 19.97
N ARG A 118 -4.76 -5.02 18.95
CA ARG A 118 -4.25 -3.65 19.08
C ARG A 118 -5.35 -2.68 19.54
N TYR A 119 -6.53 -2.76 18.95
CA TYR A 119 -7.67 -1.94 19.35
C TYR A 119 -8.09 -2.20 20.81
N ARG A 120 -8.11 -3.49 21.24
CA ARG A 120 -8.41 -3.85 22.63
C ARG A 120 -7.38 -3.30 23.60
N ARG A 121 -6.08 -3.35 23.25
CA ARG A 121 -4.99 -2.78 24.07
C ARG A 121 -5.14 -1.26 24.21
N GLN A 122 -5.33 -0.54 23.12
CA GLN A 122 -5.53 0.91 23.16
C GLN A 122 -6.76 1.30 23.99
N LYS A 123 -7.85 0.54 23.86
CA LYS A 123 -9.07 0.77 24.66
C LYS A 123 -8.86 0.46 26.14
N ALA A 124 -8.07 -0.56 26.47
CA ALA A 124 -7.72 -0.90 27.85
C ALA A 124 -6.83 0.19 28.48
N GLU A 125 -5.81 0.66 27.76
CA GLU A 125 -4.92 1.74 28.20
C GLU A 125 -5.66 3.06 28.37
N GLY A 126 -6.53 3.43 27.42
CA GLY A 126 -7.38 4.62 27.52
C GLY A 126 -8.36 4.56 28.70
N ASN A 127 -8.88 3.38 29.02
CA ASN A 127 -9.78 3.19 30.16
C ASN A 127 -9.05 3.21 31.52
N THR A 128 -7.77 2.80 31.52
CA THR A 128 -6.91 2.86 32.73
C THR A 128 -6.59 4.30 33.10
N LEU A 129 -6.35 5.16 32.11
CA LEU A 129 -6.12 6.60 32.35
C LEU A 129 -7.39 7.30 32.89
N LEU A 130 -8.58 6.89 32.41
CA LEU A 130 -9.86 7.43 32.93
C LEU A 130 -10.22 6.93 34.33
N LEU A 131 -9.67 5.79 34.78
CA LEU A 131 -9.88 5.26 36.12
C LEU A 131 -8.90 5.83 37.14
N ALA A 132 -7.75 6.33 36.69
CA ALA A 132 -6.78 6.99 37.59
C ALA A 132 -7.24 8.39 38.03
N ASP A 133 -8.16 9.02 37.29
CA ASP A 133 -8.64 10.39 37.57
C ASP A 133 -9.95 10.41 38.37
N LYS A 134 -10.46 9.25 38.79
CA LYS A 134 -11.74 9.14 39.58
C LYS A 134 -11.58 9.25 41.09
N ASN A 135 -10.44 9.73 41.59
CA ASN A 135 -10.27 9.91 43.04
C ASN A 135 -10.35 11.37 43.51
N THR A 136 -10.87 12.26 42.66
CA THR A 136 -11.31 13.61 43.09
C THR A 136 -12.82 13.71 42.86
N GLY A 137 -13.53 13.64 43.98
CA GLY A 137 -14.99 13.69 43.99
C GLY A 137 -15.53 14.99 43.45
N MET A 138 -16.45 14.87 42.50
CA MET A 138 -17.62 15.75 42.37
C MET A 138 -18.57 15.11 41.36
N GLY A 139 -19.78 14.79 41.84
CA GLY A 139 -20.83 14.22 41.01
C GLY A 139 -21.23 15.17 39.89
N GLN A 140 -21.14 14.69 38.67
CA GLN A 140 -21.80 15.33 37.53
C GLN A 140 -22.93 14.45 37.05
N ASN A 141 -24.09 15.06 37.06
CA ASN A 141 -25.39 14.59 36.67
C ASN A 141 -25.39 14.22 35.15
N TRP A 142 -25.70 12.96 34.85
CA TRP A 142 -25.70 12.40 33.46
C TRP A 142 -27.05 12.59 32.76
N ASP A 143 -27.95 13.41 33.30
CA ASP A 143 -29.32 13.54 32.79
C ASP A 143 -29.51 14.53 31.63
N ASN A 144 -28.43 15.01 31.01
CA ASN A 144 -28.54 16.01 29.94
C ASN A 144 -27.74 15.65 28.67
N VAL A 145 -27.92 14.44 28.14
CA VAL A 145 -27.45 14.08 26.81
C VAL A 145 -28.63 14.23 25.84
N PRO A 146 -28.59 15.17 24.88
CA PRO A 146 -29.65 15.29 23.88
C PRO A 146 -29.71 14.02 23.02
N PRO A 147 -30.90 13.57 22.59
CA PRO A 147 -31.06 12.37 21.78
C PRO A 147 -30.36 12.53 20.44
N VAL A 148 -29.65 11.47 20.03
CA VAL A 148 -28.76 11.38 18.85
C VAL A 148 -29.51 11.54 17.50
N SER A 149 -30.79 11.85 17.48
CA SER A 149 -31.65 11.91 16.30
C SER A 149 -31.57 13.22 15.49
N GLN A 150 -30.70 14.19 15.86
CA GLN A 150 -30.65 15.48 15.14
C GLN A 150 -29.50 15.65 14.17
N PHE A 151 -28.69 14.62 13.92
CA PHE A 151 -27.61 14.66 12.93
C PHE A 151 -27.78 13.63 11.79
N CYS A 152 -29.00 13.45 11.29
CA CYS A 152 -29.19 12.86 9.99
C CYS A 152 -29.10 13.95 8.93
N PRO A 153 -28.17 13.89 7.95
CA PRO A 153 -28.20 14.79 6.81
C PRO A 153 -29.47 14.55 6.00
N PRO A 154 -30.06 15.60 5.37
CA PRO A 154 -31.28 15.45 4.62
C PRO A 154 -31.08 14.52 3.42
N GLU A 155 -32.00 13.57 3.26
CA GLU A 155 -32.08 12.68 2.12
C GLU A 155 -32.13 13.50 0.82
N ILE A 156 -31.23 13.14 -0.11
CA ILE A 156 -31.25 13.65 -1.49
C ILE A 156 -32.48 13.01 -2.14
N ARG A 157 -33.57 13.81 -2.30
CA ARG A 157 -34.73 13.40 -3.10
C ARG A 157 -34.31 13.34 -4.56
N ASP A 158 -34.31 12.15 -5.12
CA ASP A 158 -34.25 11.90 -6.56
C ASP A 158 -35.41 12.63 -7.25
N LYS A 159 -35.07 13.65 -8.04
CA LYS A 159 -36.03 14.23 -8.98
C LYS A 159 -36.13 13.30 -10.19
N SER A 160 -37.18 12.52 -10.22
CA SER A 160 -37.66 11.84 -11.42
C SER A 160 -37.77 12.80 -12.58
N ILE A 161 -37.04 12.52 -13.65
CA ILE A 161 -37.16 13.21 -14.92
C ILE A 161 -38.46 12.71 -15.57
N GLU A 162 -39.50 13.53 -15.59
CA GLU A 162 -40.67 13.34 -16.42
C GLU A 162 -40.28 13.64 -17.86
N ASN A 163 -40.33 12.59 -18.69
CA ASN A 163 -40.37 12.72 -20.15
C ASN A 163 -41.73 13.31 -20.55
N ARG A 164 -41.73 14.45 -21.26
CA ARG A 164 -42.85 14.91 -22.06
C ARG A 164 -42.41 15.03 -23.52
N ASP A 165 -43.17 14.36 -24.36
CA ASP A 165 -43.38 14.40 -25.79
C ASP A 165 -42.73 15.52 -26.60
#